data_27528f19dc61dc321284f75bada6ae3b
#
_entry.id   27528f19dc61dc321284f75bada6ae3b
#
_cell.length_a   1.000
_cell.length_b   1.000
_cell.length_c   1.000
_cell.angle_alpha   90.00
_cell.angle_beta   90.00
_cell.angle_gamma   90.00
#
_symmetry.space_group_name_H-M   'P 1'
#
loop_
_entity.id
_entity.type
_entity.pdbx_description
1 polymer ?
#
loop_
_entity_poly.entity_id
_entity_poly.type
_entity_poly.pdbx_seq_one_letter_code
_entity_poly.pdbx_strand_id
1 'polypeptide(L)'
;MSSDPEQEFFADGIAEDIITELSKFRSLFVIARNSSFAFKGQALEVREIGQRLGVRYVVEGSVRRAGNRVRITAQLIDAVDDTHLWAERYDRNLDDIFAVQDEVTHAIVTTIEPHLADTERQRARRKPPDSLGAWESYQRGLWHLYRISPKEIATGVGFMEQAIERDPNFALAHAGLAFSLCYYVLTGASGNREQDIERAYQAGKLAVTLDAADPFAQVALGRVFSIRGEHENAIQHCDRAISQNPSYSMAHFGRGHSLWMSGHPADALLSNAEAMRLSPRDPVMWAYMASRSIALTLLERYDEALDWARRALQQHNTALHASVAEMAALGHLGRADEAAYAVERVRGHWPGVTLEFILTSLPITDPECKARFADGLRRAGLAD
;
A
#
# COMPACT_ATOMS: atom_id res chain seq x y z
N MET A 1 -37.41 -3.56 3.90
CA MET A 1 -37.06 -2.18 3.57
C MET A 1 -37.75 -1.27 4.56
N SER A 2 -37.05 -0.36 5.20
CA SER A 2 -37.66 0.59 6.14
C SER A 2 -38.41 1.66 5.34
N SER A 3 -39.63 1.99 5.76
CA SER A 3 -40.45 3.08 5.17
C SER A 3 -40.15 4.44 5.82
N ASP A 4 -39.04 4.57 6.55
CA ASP A 4 -38.65 5.78 7.25
C ASP A 4 -37.76 6.65 6.32
N PRO A 5 -38.22 7.85 5.90
CA PRO A 5 -37.49 8.72 4.99
C PRO A 5 -36.10 9.16 5.50
N GLU A 6 -35.92 9.29 6.82
CA GLU A 6 -34.62 9.64 7.40
C GLU A 6 -33.59 8.52 7.25
N GLN A 7 -34.03 7.25 7.36
CA GLN A 7 -33.15 6.11 7.15
C GLN A 7 -32.76 5.96 5.66
N GLU A 8 -33.68 6.27 4.77
CA GLU A 8 -33.44 6.23 3.34
C GLU A 8 -32.43 7.31 2.92
N PHE A 9 -32.60 8.54 3.42
CA PHE A 9 -31.67 9.65 3.16
C PHE A 9 -30.25 9.32 3.65
N PHE A 10 -30.13 8.74 4.85
CA PHE A 10 -28.85 8.35 5.41
C PHE A 10 -28.18 7.22 4.63
N ALA A 11 -28.93 6.22 4.18
CA ALA A 11 -28.41 5.14 3.35
C ALA A 11 -27.92 5.66 1.99
N ASP A 12 -28.66 6.59 1.39
CA ASP A 12 -28.30 7.21 0.12
C ASP A 12 -27.01 8.04 0.25
N GLY A 13 -26.88 8.80 1.34
CA GLY A 13 -25.67 9.56 1.63
C GLY A 13 -24.43 8.67 1.72
N ILE A 14 -24.49 7.58 2.51
CA ILE A 14 -23.37 6.61 2.59
C ILE A 14 -23.02 6.03 1.21
N ALA A 15 -24.03 5.64 0.40
CA ALA A 15 -23.79 5.10 -0.91
C ALA A 15 -23.13 6.11 -1.87
N GLU A 16 -23.56 7.38 -1.81
CA GLU A 16 -22.98 8.48 -2.59
C GLU A 16 -21.54 8.76 -2.19
N ASP A 17 -21.24 8.76 -0.88
CA ASP A 17 -19.89 8.95 -0.37
C ASP A 17 -18.97 7.78 -0.75
N ILE A 18 -19.46 6.53 -0.67
CA ILE A 18 -18.70 5.36 -1.14
C ILE A 18 -18.36 5.49 -2.62
N ILE A 19 -19.32 5.88 -3.48
CA ILE A 19 -19.08 6.11 -4.91
C ILE A 19 -18.02 7.21 -5.11
N THR A 20 -18.14 8.30 -4.38
CA THR A 20 -17.21 9.44 -4.46
C THR A 20 -15.80 9.04 -4.05
N GLU A 21 -15.66 8.35 -2.91
CA GLU A 21 -14.35 7.93 -2.40
C GLU A 21 -13.71 6.84 -3.27
N LEU A 22 -14.49 5.84 -3.73
CA LEU A 22 -13.98 4.81 -4.66
C LEU A 22 -13.55 5.41 -6.01
N SER A 23 -14.21 6.48 -6.48
CA SER A 23 -13.86 7.16 -7.73
C SER A 23 -12.47 7.85 -7.69
N LYS A 24 -11.91 8.06 -6.51
CA LYS A 24 -10.54 8.58 -6.34
C LYS A 24 -9.45 7.54 -6.68
N PHE A 25 -9.82 6.26 -6.74
CA PHE A 25 -8.90 5.19 -7.13
C PHE A 25 -8.95 5.01 -8.66
N ARG A 26 -7.91 5.46 -9.35
CA ARG A 26 -7.82 5.43 -10.83
C ARG A 26 -7.82 4.01 -11.42
N SER A 27 -7.46 3.03 -10.61
CA SER A 27 -7.54 1.61 -10.96
C SER A 27 -8.98 1.08 -11.05
N LEU A 28 -9.97 1.85 -10.56
CA LEU A 28 -11.37 1.48 -10.54
C LEU A 28 -12.18 2.35 -11.51
N PHE A 29 -13.00 1.72 -12.34
CA PHE A 29 -14.06 2.39 -13.08
C PHE A 29 -15.35 2.30 -12.27
N VAL A 30 -15.70 3.38 -11.59
CA VAL A 30 -16.87 3.44 -10.70
C VAL A 30 -18.07 4.03 -11.44
N ILE A 31 -19.17 3.30 -11.42
CA ILE A 31 -20.43 3.75 -12.05
C ILE A 31 -21.01 4.93 -11.27
N ALA A 32 -21.43 5.96 -12.01
CA ALA A 32 -22.02 7.15 -11.44
C ALA A 32 -23.31 6.86 -10.64
N ARG A 33 -23.52 7.67 -9.58
CA ARG A 33 -24.67 7.56 -8.64
C ARG A 33 -26.00 7.36 -9.36
N ASN A 34 -26.32 8.20 -10.34
CA ASN A 34 -27.62 8.13 -11.01
C ASN A 34 -27.91 6.78 -11.69
N SER A 35 -26.87 6.15 -12.25
CA SER A 35 -26.99 4.83 -12.87
C SER A 35 -27.10 3.72 -11.84
N SER A 36 -26.35 3.78 -10.74
CA SER A 36 -26.43 2.78 -9.65
C SER A 36 -27.78 2.86 -8.93
N PHE A 37 -28.25 4.06 -8.64
CA PHE A 37 -29.52 4.31 -7.93
C PHE A 37 -30.76 3.97 -8.76
N ALA A 38 -30.64 3.84 -10.09
CA ALA A 38 -31.75 3.35 -10.93
C ALA A 38 -32.19 1.92 -10.55
N PHE A 39 -31.34 1.16 -9.88
CA PHE A 39 -31.63 -0.21 -9.42
C PHE A 39 -32.10 -0.28 -7.96
N LYS A 40 -32.11 0.84 -7.25
CA LYS A 40 -32.56 0.88 -5.86
C LYS A 40 -33.99 0.40 -5.71
N GLY A 41 -34.21 -0.54 -4.80
CA GLY A 41 -35.54 -1.10 -4.53
C GLY A 41 -36.06 -2.10 -5.55
N GLN A 42 -35.32 -2.38 -6.61
CA GLN A 42 -35.68 -3.43 -7.57
C GLN A 42 -35.23 -4.81 -7.05
N ALA A 43 -36.11 -5.81 -7.19
CA ALA A 43 -35.78 -7.20 -6.83
C ALA A 43 -35.09 -7.89 -8.03
N LEU A 44 -33.87 -7.46 -8.35
CA LEU A 44 -33.05 -8.04 -9.40
C LEU A 44 -31.91 -8.82 -8.80
N GLU A 45 -31.45 -9.86 -9.50
CA GLU A 45 -30.23 -10.57 -9.15
C GLU A 45 -28.98 -9.69 -9.40
N VAL A 46 -27.98 -9.80 -8.55
CA VAL A 46 -26.73 -9.00 -8.66
C VAL A 46 -26.05 -9.21 -10.01
N ARG A 47 -26.11 -10.43 -10.55
CA ARG A 47 -25.63 -10.77 -11.89
C ARG A 47 -26.31 -9.92 -12.99
N GLU A 48 -27.60 -9.75 -12.91
CA GLU A 48 -28.36 -8.94 -13.88
C GLU A 48 -27.99 -7.46 -13.76
N ILE A 49 -27.84 -6.95 -12.54
CA ILE A 49 -27.37 -5.57 -12.29
C ILE A 49 -25.98 -5.37 -12.89
N GLY A 50 -25.05 -6.30 -12.63
CA GLY A 50 -23.69 -6.26 -13.19
C GLY A 50 -23.69 -6.23 -14.74
N GLN A 51 -24.50 -7.06 -15.38
CA GLN A 51 -24.63 -7.08 -16.84
C GLN A 51 -25.21 -5.78 -17.41
N ARG A 52 -26.26 -5.22 -16.80
CA ARG A 52 -26.90 -3.98 -17.25
C ARG A 52 -25.99 -2.76 -17.08
N LEU A 53 -25.18 -2.72 -16.02
CA LEU A 53 -24.23 -1.65 -15.76
C LEU A 53 -22.88 -1.87 -16.47
N GLY A 54 -22.62 -3.06 -17.00
CA GLY A 54 -21.33 -3.41 -17.61
C GLY A 54 -20.21 -3.51 -16.58
N VAL A 55 -20.53 -3.89 -15.33
CA VAL A 55 -19.56 -4.02 -14.24
C VAL A 55 -19.43 -5.47 -13.76
N ARG A 56 -18.25 -5.81 -13.25
CA ARG A 56 -18.01 -7.11 -12.65
C ARG A 56 -18.32 -7.13 -11.16
N TYR A 57 -18.01 -6.08 -10.46
CA TYR A 57 -18.15 -6.00 -9.02
C TYR A 57 -19.26 -5.06 -8.61
N VAL A 58 -20.05 -5.49 -7.63
CA VAL A 58 -21.17 -4.72 -7.08
C VAL A 58 -21.00 -4.61 -5.58
N VAL A 59 -21.11 -3.40 -5.06
CA VAL A 59 -21.21 -3.13 -3.63
C VAL A 59 -22.68 -2.93 -3.29
N GLU A 60 -23.19 -3.71 -2.37
CA GLU A 60 -24.54 -3.52 -1.83
C GLU A 60 -24.54 -3.48 -0.31
N GLY A 61 -25.59 -2.93 0.26
CA GLY A 61 -25.72 -2.85 1.70
C GLY A 61 -27.11 -2.51 2.18
N SER A 62 -27.26 -2.48 3.49
CA SER A 62 -28.48 -2.05 4.14
C SER A 62 -28.20 -1.22 5.39
N VAL A 63 -29.13 -0.32 5.68
CA VAL A 63 -29.11 0.50 6.91
C VAL A 63 -30.36 0.19 7.70
N ARG A 64 -30.19 -0.01 9.02
CA ARG A 64 -31.30 -0.22 9.97
C ARG A 64 -31.06 0.64 11.19
N ARG A 65 -32.04 1.44 11.58
CA ARG A 65 -32.00 2.30 12.76
C ARG A 65 -32.94 1.78 13.84
N ALA A 66 -32.50 1.84 15.09
CA ALA A 66 -33.32 1.57 16.26
C ALA A 66 -32.97 2.59 17.37
N GLY A 67 -33.78 3.63 17.50
CA GLY A 67 -33.51 4.76 18.38
C GLY A 67 -32.24 5.50 17.95
N ASN A 68 -31.27 5.60 18.88
CA ASN A 68 -29.95 6.23 18.64
C ASN A 68 -28.89 5.25 18.11
N ARG A 69 -29.26 4.01 17.76
CA ARG A 69 -28.33 3.02 17.20
C ARG A 69 -28.61 2.78 15.73
N VAL A 70 -27.56 2.76 14.94
CA VAL A 70 -27.61 2.39 13.52
C VAL A 70 -26.78 1.13 13.29
N ARG A 71 -27.32 0.25 12.48
CA ARG A 71 -26.64 -0.92 11.93
C ARG A 71 -26.54 -0.78 10.44
N ILE A 72 -25.30 -0.79 9.95
CA ILE A 72 -24.99 -0.72 8.53
C ILE A 72 -24.34 -2.05 8.14
N THR A 73 -24.81 -2.67 7.08
CA THR A 73 -24.15 -3.82 6.45
C THR A 73 -23.66 -3.40 5.08
N ALA A 74 -22.48 -3.83 4.70
CA ALA A 74 -21.95 -3.66 3.35
C ALA A 74 -21.32 -4.96 2.88
N GLN A 75 -21.45 -5.27 1.61
CA GLN A 75 -20.87 -6.46 0.99
C GLN A 75 -20.41 -6.16 -0.44
N LEU A 76 -19.33 -6.81 -0.83
CA LEU A 76 -18.77 -6.76 -2.17
C LEU A 76 -19.00 -8.11 -2.85
N ILE A 77 -19.58 -8.09 -4.03
CA ILE A 77 -19.99 -9.30 -4.77
C ILE A 77 -19.36 -9.27 -6.16
N ASP A 78 -18.78 -10.40 -6.58
CA ASP A 78 -18.45 -10.66 -7.98
C ASP A 78 -19.75 -11.05 -8.72
N ALA A 79 -20.28 -10.14 -9.54
CA ALA A 79 -21.54 -10.31 -10.24
C ALA A 79 -21.49 -11.36 -11.37
N VAL A 80 -20.29 -11.78 -11.80
CA VAL A 80 -20.14 -12.83 -12.82
C VAL A 80 -20.26 -14.22 -12.19
N ASP A 81 -19.59 -14.43 -11.06
CA ASP A 81 -19.51 -15.71 -10.39
C ASP A 81 -20.52 -15.83 -9.23
N ASP A 82 -21.28 -14.76 -8.95
CA ASP A 82 -22.24 -14.63 -7.85
C ASP A 82 -21.63 -14.99 -6.48
N THR A 83 -20.40 -14.49 -6.26
CA THR A 83 -19.60 -14.83 -5.09
C THR A 83 -19.42 -13.61 -4.21
N HIS A 84 -19.74 -13.73 -2.92
CA HIS A 84 -19.44 -12.71 -1.93
C HIS A 84 -17.94 -12.72 -1.65
N LEU A 85 -17.25 -11.63 -2.02
CA LEU A 85 -15.82 -11.45 -1.80
C LEU A 85 -15.53 -10.92 -0.40
N TRP A 86 -16.46 -10.09 0.11
CA TRP A 86 -16.35 -9.48 1.42
C TRP A 86 -17.74 -9.08 1.91
N ALA A 87 -17.95 -9.16 3.24
CA ALA A 87 -19.14 -8.66 3.91
C ALA A 87 -18.78 -8.24 5.34
N GLU A 88 -19.25 -7.07 5.74
CA GLU A 88 -19.02 -6.54 7.09
C GLU A 88 -20.24 -5.82 7.64
N ARG A 89 -20.29 -5.72 8.98
CA ARG A 89 -21.36 -5.06 9.71
C ARG A 89 -20.79 -4.03 10.67
N TYR A 90 -21.34 -2.83 10.64
CA TYR A 90 -20.99 -1.72 11.48
C TYR A 90 -22.16 -1.37 12.39
N ASP A 91 -21.96 -1.41 13.70
CA ASP A 91 -22.92 -0.98 14.72
C ASP A 91 -22.38 0.33 15.33
N ARG A 92 -23.15 1.43 15.24
CA ARG A 92 -22.75 2.77 15.72
C ARG A 92 -23.87 3.45 16.49
N ASN A 93 -23.50 4.42 17.33
CA ASN A 93 -24.45 5.38 17.91
C ASN A 93 -24.54 6.61 17.01
N LEU A 94 -25.75 7.15 16.82
CA LEU A 94 -26.01 8.34 16.01
C LEU A 94 -25.96 9.61 16.89
N ASP A 95 -24.79 9.86 17.52
CA ASP A 95 -24.58 11.11 18.25
C ASP A 95 -24.26 12.26 17.27
N ASP A 96 -23.56 11.95 16.19
CA ASP A 96 -23.33 12.80 15.03
C ASP A 96 -23.48 11.95 13.76
N ILE A 97 -24.51 12.23 12.98
CA ILE A 97 -24.88 11.45 11.79
C ILE A 97 -23.82 11.54 10.69
N PHE A 98 -23.19 12.72 10.51
CA PHE A 98 -22.17 12.93 9.50
C PHE A 98 -20.85 12.27 9.90
N ALA A 99 -20.45 12.37 11.16
CA ALA A 99 -19.25 11.68 11.65
C ALA A 99 -19.36 10.15 11.49
N VAL A 100 -20.53 9.58 11.75
CA VAL A 100 -20.78 8.14 11.52
C VAL A 100 -20.75 7.78 10.02
N GLN A 101 -21.30 8.64 9.18
CA GLN A 101 -21.29 8.47 7.72
C GLN A 101 -19.85 8.47 7.18
N ASP A 102 -19.05 9.45 7.55
CA ASP A 102 -17.65 9.57 7.16
C ASP A 102 -16.82 8.35 7.64
N GLU A 103 -16.97 7.97 8.92
CA GLU A 103 -16.26 6.84 9.50
C GLU A 103 -16.58 5.53 8.77
N VAL A 104 -17.86 5.24 8.53
CA VAL A 104 -18.29 3.99 7.90
C VAL A 104 -17.92 3.97 6.42
N THR A 105 -18.11 5.07 5.70
CA THR A 105 -17.66 5.19 4.30
C THR A 105 -16.17 4.93 4.19
N HIS A 106 -15.37 5.57 5.03
CA HIS A 106 -13.93 5.36 5.05
C HIS A 106 -13.55 3.91 5.34
N ALA A 107 -14.17 3.28 6.35
CA ALA A 107 -13.91 1.88 6.69
C ALA A 107 -14.27 0.92 5.54
N ILE A 108 -15.37 1.15 4.84
CA ILE A 108 -15.80 0.36 3.69
C ILE A 108 -14.79 0.51 2.54
N VAL A 109 -14.47 1.74 2.15
CA VAL A 109 -13.59 2.04 1.01
C VAL A 109 -12.18 1.50 1.21
N THR A 110 -11.60 1.70 2.39
CA THR A 110 -10.25 1.19 2.72
C THR A 110 -10.17 -0.33 2.80
N THR A 111 -11.31 -1.01 2.90
CA THR A 111 -11.39 -2.47 2.88
C THR A 111 -11.67 -3.02 1.47
N ILE A 112 -12.54 -2.38 0.72
CA ILE A 112 -12.96 -2.85 -0.62
C ILE A 112 -11.80 -2.81 -1.62
N GLU A 113 -11.03 -1.72 -1.69
CA GLU A 113 -9.98 -1.56 -2.69
C GLU A 113 -8.92 -2.67 -2.62
N PRO A 114 -8.32 -2.99 -1.44
CA PRO A 114 -7.36 -4.09 -1.34
C PRO A 114 -7.97 -5.46 -1.70
N HIS A 115 -9.24 -5.71 -1.37
CA HIS A 115 -9.93 -6.96 -1.73
C HIS A 115 -10.11 -7.10 -3.24
N LEU A 116 -10.53 -6.02 -3.92
CA LEU A 116 -10.64 -6.00 -5.38
C LEU A 116 -9.29 -6.23 -6.04
N ALA A 117 -8.26 -5.49 -5.60
CA ALA A 117 -6.91 -5.63 -6.13
C ALA A 117 -6.37 -7.06 -5.96
N ASP A 118 -6.60 -7.70 -4.79
CA ASP A 118 -6.18 -9.09 -4.57
C ASP A 118 -6.95 -10.08 -5.44
N THR A 119 -8.26 -9.90 -5.58
CA THR A 119 -9.11 -10.74 -6.44
C THR A 119 -8.66 -10.69 -7.90
N GLU A 120 -8.38 -9.51 -8.44
CA GLU A 120 -7.88 -9.35 -9.81
C GLU A 120 -6.49 -9.98 -10.00
N ARG A 121 -5.60 -9.84 -9.02
CA ARG A 121 -4.29 -10.51 -9.04
C ARG A 121 -4.42 -12.04 -9.04
N GLN A 122 -5.27 -12.60 -8.19
CA GLN A 122 -5.52 -14.05 -8.14
C GLN A 122 -6.14 -14.57 -9.44
N ARG A 123 -6.99 -13.77 -10.06
CA ARG A 123 -7.63 -14.09 -11.33
C ARG A 123 -6.64 -14.09 -12.49
N ALA A 124 -5.77 -13.08 -12.56
CA ALA A 124 -4.71 -13.02 -13.56
C ALA A 124 -3.77 -14.24 -13.48
N ARG A 125 -3.49 -14.74 -12.27
CA ARG A 125 -2.66 -15.95 -12.07
C ARG A 125 -3.22 -17.21 -12.70
N ARG A 126 -4.53 -17.35 -12.82
CA ARG A 126 -5.18 -18.55 -13.37
C ARG A 126 -5.10 -18.61 -14.89
N LYS A 127 -4.80 -17.52 -15.57
CA LYS A 127 -4.66 -17.46 -17.02
C LYS A 127 -3.25 -17.89 -17.47
N PRO A 128 -3.09 -18.59 -18.62
CA PRO A 128 -1.78 -18.81 -19.22
C PRO A 128 -1.06 -17.49 -19.52
N PRO A 129 0.28 -17.41 -19.36
CA PRO A 129 1.03 -16.16 -19.56
C PRO A 129 0.84 -15.54 -20.95
N ASP A 130 0.78 -16.37 -22.00
CA ASP A 130 0.65 -15.90 -23.39
C ASP A 130 -0.74 -15.35 -23.73
N SER A 131 -1.75 -15.60 -22.88
CA SER A 131 -3.13 -15.15 -23.09
C SER A 131 -3.51 -13.91 -22.27
N LEU A 132 -2.55 -13.29 -21.54
CA LEU A 132 -2.79 -12.11 -20.74
C LEU A 132 -2.91 -10.87 -21.62
N GLY A 133 -3.91 -10.00 -21.33
CA GLY A 133 -3.92 -8.62 -21.82
C GLY A 133 -2.98 -7.70 -21.01
N ALA A 134 -2.90 -6.41 -21.35
CA ALA A 134 -2.05 -5.46 -20.64
C ALA A 134 -2.43 -5.37 -19.13
N TRP A 135 -3.71 -5.28 -18.84
CA TRP A 135 -4.22 -5.25 -17.45
C TRP A 135 -3.86 -6.50 -16.66
N GLU A 136 -4.10 -7.68 -17.22
CA GLU A 136 -3.79 -8.94 -16.52
C GLU A 136 -2.30 -9.14 -16.35
N SER A 137 -1.46 -8.73 -17.31
CA SER A 137 0.01 -8.73 -17.16
C SER A 137 0.44 -7.82 -16.01
N TYR A 138 -0.11 -6.60 -15.93
CA TYR A 138 0.13 -5.69 -14.81
C TYR A 138 -0.27 -6.30 -13.46
N GLN A 139 -1.47 -6.86 -13.35
CA GLN A 139 -1.93 -7.50 -12.11
C GLN A 139 -1.05 -8.69 -11.69
N ARG A 140 -0.57 -9.45 -12.65
CA ARG A 140 0.36 -10.55 -12.40
C ARG A 140 1.72 -10.05 -11.94
N GLY A 141 2.19 -8.95 -12.52
CA GLY A 141 3.40 -8.25 -12.07
C GLY A 141 3.30 -7.79 -10.62
N LEU A 142 2.18 -7.18 -10.23
CA LEU A 142 1.92 -6.78 -8.84
C LEU A 142 1.88 -7.99 -7.90
N TRP A 143 1.27 -9.10 -8.31
CA TRP A 143 1.23 -10.30 -7.49
C TRP A 143 2.64 -10.84 -7.19
N HIS A 144 3.55 -10.83 -8.16
CA HIS A 144 4.94 -11.20 -7.95
C HIS A 144 5.67 -10.18 -7.05
N LEU A 145 5.46 -8.89 -7.28
CA LEU A 145 6.07 -7.82 -6.51
C LEU A 145 5.79 -7.95 -4.99
N TYR A 146 4.55 -8.23 -4.62
CA TYR A 146 4.16 -8.34 -3.19
C TYR A 146 4.72 -9.59 -2.47
N ARG A 147 5.39 -10.50 -3.17
CA ARG A 147 6.06 -11.66 -2.57
C ARG A 147 7.51 -11.38 -2.15
N ILE A 148 8.04 -10.26 -2.49
CA ILE A 148 9.30 -9.64 -2.01
C ILE A 148 10.47 -10.64 -1.88
N SER A 149 10.74 -11.40 -2.95
CA SER A 149 12.01 -12.11 -3.11
C SER A 149 12.68 -11.68 -4.40
N PRO A 150 14.01 -11.74 -4.50
CA PRO A 150 14.73 -11.33 -5.72
C PRO A 150 14.17 -11.98 -7.00
N LYS A 151 13.87 -13.28 -6.95
CA LYS A 151 13.30 -14.03 -8.07
C LYS A 151 11.89 -13.56 -8.42
N GLU A 152 11.04 -13.38 -7.42
CA GLU A 152 9.66 -12.94 -7.64
C GLU A 152 9.62 -11.51 -8.19
N ILE A 153 10.47 -10.61 -7.68
CA ILE A 153 10.54 -9.22 -8.17
C ILE A 153 11.01 -9.20 -9.64
N ALA A 154 12.06 -9.97 -9.99
CA ALA A 154 12.52 -10.09 -11.37
C ALA A 154 11.41 -10.58 -12.31
N THR A 155 10.62 -11.58 -11.87
CA THR A 155 9.46 -12.06 -12.62
C THR A 155 8.39 -10.97 -12.76
N GLY A 156 8.16 -10.21 -11.70
CA GLY A 156 7.23 -9.05 -11.70
C GLY A 156 7.64 -7.98 -12.71
N VAL A 157 8.93 -7.63 -12.77
CA VAL A 157 9.47 -6.71 -13.78
C VAL A 157 9.13 -7.17 -15.19
N GLY A 158 9.36 -8.45 -15.52
CA GLY A 158 9.03 -9.00 -16.84
C GLY A 158 7.55 -8.89 -17.20
N PHE A 159 6.64 -9.07 -16.22
CA PHE A 159 5.20 -8.88 -16.45
C PHE A 159 4.80 -7.40 -16.62
N MET A 160 5.50 -6.46 -15.95
CA MET A 160 5.29 -5.02 -16.20
C MET A 160 5.75 -4.63 -17.60
N GLU A 161 6.91 -5.12 -18.05
CA GLU A 161 7.39 -4.91 -19.42
C GLU A 161 6.43 -5.51 -20.46
N GLN A 162 5.91 -6.71 -20.23
CA GLN A 162 4.90 -7.32 -21.10
C GLN A 162 3.59 -6.50 -21.13
N ALA A 163 3.19 -5.90 -20.03
CA ALA A 163 2.02 -5.00 -20.00
C ALA A 163 2.25 -3.75 -20.86
N ILE A 164 3.44 -3.16 -20.78
CA ILE A 164 3.87 -1.98 -21.56
C ILE A 164 3.97 -2.33 -23.05
N GLU A 165 4.51 -3.49 -23.41
CA GLU A 165 4.56 -3.94 -24.81
C GLU A 165 3.17 -4.05 -25.43
N ARG A 166 2.17 -4.48 -24.66
CA ARG A 166 0.77 -4.61 -25.13
C ARG A 166 0.02 -3.29 -25.18
N ASP A 167 0.32 -2.38 -24.25
CA ASP A 167 -0.23 -1.03 -24.20
C ASP A 167 0.84 -0.04 -23.71
N PRO A 168 1.56 0.61 -24.64
CA PRO A 168 2.61 1.58 -24.30
C PRO A 168 2.11 2.82 -23.55
N ASN A 169 0.81 3.11 -23.58
CA ASN A 169 0.20 4.24 -22.89
C ASN A 169 -0.43 3.84 -21.54
N PHE A 170 -0.23 2.62 -21.09
CA PHE A 170 -0.77 2.16 -19.82
C PHE A 170 0.04 2.71 -18.63
N ALA A 171 -0.37 3.86 -18.10
CA ALA A 171 0.31 4.58 -17.01
C ALA A 171 0.62 3.68 -15.79
N LEU A 172 -0.34 2.84 -15.36
CA LEU A 172 -0.15 1.95 -14.21
C LEU A 172 0.93 0.89 -14.43
N ALA A 173 1.14 0.42 -15.66
CA ALA A 173 2.21 -0.53 -15.96
C ALA A 173 3.59 0.13 -15.86
N HIS A 174 3.73 1.37 -16.32
CA HIS A 174 4.95 2.16 -16.15
C HIS A 174 5.21 2.47 -14.67
N ALA A 175 4.19 2.84 -13.90
CA ALA A 175 4.30 3.03 -12.45
C ALA A 175 4.72 1.73 -11.74
N GLY A 176 4.10 0.61 -12.11
CA GLY A 176 4.43 -0.73 -11.61
C GLY A 176 5.86 -1.14 -11.93
N LEU A 177 6.35 -0.84 -13.14
CA LEU A 177 7.74 -1.09 -13.54
C LEU A 177 8.71 -0.26 -12.68
N ALA A 178 8.45 1.05 -12.53
CA ALA A 178 9.28 1.94 -11.72
C ALA A 178 9.36 1.42 -10.27
N PHE A 179 8.23 1.08 -9.69
CA PHE A 179 8.12 0.59 -8.32
C PHE A 179 8.82 -0.78 -8.14
N SER A 180 8.65 -1.71 -9.10
CA SER A 180 9.29 -3.03 -9.10
C SER A 180 10.82 -2.93 -9.19
N LEU A 181 11.34 -2.06 -10.08
CA LEU A 181 12.78 -1.81 -10.21
C LEU A 181 13.37 -1.21 -8.92
N CYS A 182 12.64 -0.34 -8.22
CA CYS A 182 13.04 0.15 -6.91
C CYS A 182 13.24 -1.00 -5.91
N TYR A 183 12.30 -1.94 -5.82
CA TYR A 183 12.44 -3.12 -4.95
C TYR A 183 13.56 -4.05 -5.43
N TYR A 184 13.78 -4.18 -6.74
CA TYR A 184 14.87 -4.98 -7.30
C TYR A 184 16.23 -4.46 -6.85
N VAL A 185 16.39 -3.14 -6.85
CA VAL A 185 17.59 -2.46 -6.33
C VAL A 185 17.71 -2.62 -4.81
N LEU A 186 16.63 -2.42 -4.07
CA LEU A 186 16.62 -2.48 -2.59
C LEU A 186 16.90 -3.87 -2.03
N THR A 187 16.55 -4.93 -2.75
CA THR A 187 16.82 -6.31 -2.34
C THR A 187 18.19 -6.80 -2.72
N GLY A 188 19.01 -5.96 -3.38
CA GLY A 188 20.34 -6.35 -3.86
C GLY A 188 20.30 -7.32 -5.06
N ALA A 189 19.14 -7.50 -5.69
CA ALA A 189 18.98 -8.39 -6.84
C ALA A 189 19.45 -7.77 -8.15
N SER A 190 19.60 -6.44 -8.20
CA SER A 190 20.05 -5.70 -9.38
C SER A 190 21.51 -6.03 -9.71
N GLY A 191 21.76 -6.43 -10.96
CA GLY A 191 23.11 -6.62 -11.48
C GLY A 191 23.81 -5.29 -11.85
N ASN A 192 23.03 -4.22 -12.06
CA ASN A 192 23.51 -2.86 -12.31
C ASN A 192 22.56 -1.83 -11.68
N ARG A 193 22.88 -1.46 -10.44
CA ARG A 193 22.07 -0.56 -9.63
C ARG A 193 21.77 0.78 -10.32
N GLU A 194 22.78 1.41 -10.92
CA GLU A 194 22.61 2.73 -11.55
C GLU A 194 21.69 2.65 -12.76
N GLN A 195 21.87 1.64 -13.59
CA GLN A 195 21.03 1.42 -14.77
C GLN A 195 19.58 1.14 -14.39
N ASP A 196 19.33 0.31 -13.37
CA ASP A 196 17.98 -0.01 -12.94
C ASP A 196 17.28 1.17 -12.25
N ILE A 197 18.03 2.01 -11.52
CA ILE A 197 17.49 3.28 -10.98
C ILE A 197 17.13 4.24 -12.12
N GLU A 198 17.95 4.36 -13.16
CA GLU A 198 17.63 5.21 -14.30
C GLU A 198 16.42 4.68 -15.08
N ARG A 199 16.32 3.38 -15.30
CA ARG A 199 15.13 2.74 -15.90
C ARG A 199 13.87 3.03 -15.06
N ALA A 200 13.97 2.90 -13.73
CA ALA A 200 12.88 3.22 -12.82
C ALA A 200 12.46 4.69 -12.93
N TYR A 201 13.43 5.59 -13.04
CA TYR A 201 13.15 7.03 -13.20
C TYR A 201 12.42 7.33 -14.50
N GLN A 202 12.87 6.79 -15.63
CA GLN A 202 12.22 7.00 -16.93
C GLN A 202 10.79 6.44 -16.92
N ALA A 203 10.60 5.23 -16.37
CA ALA A 203 9.28 4.64 -16.25
C ALA A 203 8.34 5.45 -15.32
N GLY A 204 8.81 5.86 -14.15
CA GLY A 204 8.03 6.67 -13.23
C GLY A 204 7.66 8.04 -13.79
N LYS A 205 8.61 8.71 -14.47
CA LYS A 205 8.37 9.98 -15.15
C LYS A 205 7.32 9.83 -16.26
N LEU A 206 7.40 8.76 -17.06
CA LEU A 206 6.41 8.50 -18.11
C LEU A 206 5.04 8.17 -17.50
N ALA A 207 4.95 7.41 -16.43
CA ALA A 207 3.70 7.15 -15.74
C ALA A 207 2.98 8.44 -15.31
N VAL A 208 3.71 9.38 -14.68
CA VAL A 208 3.17 10.69 -14.28
C VAL A 208 2.82 11.56 -15.50
N THR A 209 3.54 11.42 -16.61
CA THR A 209 3.23 12.15 -17.86
C THR A 209 1.93 11.62 -18.47
N LEU A 210 1.70 10.32 -18.46
CA LEU A 210 0.51 9.67 -19.00
C LEU A 210 -0.73 9.90 -18.14
N ASP A 211 -0.59 9.84 -16.81
CA ASP A 211 -1.65 10.19 -15.86
C ASP A 211 -1.08 10.88 -14.61
N ALA A 212 -1.04 12.20 -14.64
CA ALA A 212 -0.55 13.01 -13.53
C ALA A 212 -1.47 12.98 -12.30
N ALA A 213 -2.73 12.58 -12.47
CA ALA A 213 -3.73 12.48 -11.41
C ALA A 213 -3.81 11.09 -10.77
N ASP A 214 -2.99 10.13 -11.21
CA ASP A 214 -2.93 8.81 -10.58
C ASP A 214 -2.02 8.83 -9.34
N PRO A 215 -2.55 8.53 -8.12
CA PRO A 215 -1.76 8.53 -6.89
C PRO A 215 -0.64 7.49 -6.90
N PHE A 216 -0.82 6.33 -7.56
CA PHE A 216 0.21 5.32 -7.64
C PHE A 216 1.37 5.77 -8.53
N ALA A 217 1.11 6.43 -9.66
CA ALA A 217 2.16 7.01 -10.50
C ALA A 217 3.01 8.03 -9.74
N GLN A 218 2.37 8.90 -8.95
CA GLN A 218 3.07 9.85 -8.08
C GLN A 218 3.94 9.13 -7.03
N VAL A 219 3.39 8.14 -6.32
CA VAL A 219 4.13 7.36 -5.31
C VAL A 219 5.29 6.59 -5.93
N ALA A 220 5.11 5.98 -7.11
CA ALA A 220 6.15 5.24 -7.80
C ALA A 220 7.34 6.15 -8.14
N LEU A 221 7.09 7.32 -8.71
CA LEU A 221 8.14 8.31 -8.99
C LEU A 221 8.77 8.85 -7.69
N GLY A 222 7.96 9.13 -6.66
CA GLY A 222 8.44 9.50 -5.33
C GLY A 222 9.39 8.45 -4.75
N ARG A 223 9.09 7.16 -4.94
CA ARG A 223 9.96 6.07 -4.50
C ARG A 223 11.31 6.06 -5.21
N VAL A 224 11.34 6.37 -6.51
CA VAL A 224 12.58 6.52 -7.27
C VAL A 224 13.43 7.66 -6.70
N PHE A 225 12.85 8.82 -6.45
CA PHE A 225 13.55 9.95 -5.82
C PHE A 225 14.08 9.57 -4.43
N SER A 226 13.30 8.84 -3.64
CA SER A 226 13.72 8.36 -2.32
C SER A 226 14.99 7.49 -2.39
N ILE A 227 15.09 6.56 -3.37
CA ILE A 227 16.28 5.70 -3.57
C ILE A 227 17.50 6.50 -4.08
N ARG A 228 17.26 7.59 -4.80
CA ARG A 228 18.30 8.51 -5.25
C ARG A 228 18.82 9.44 -4.13
N GLY A 229 18.18 9.41 -2.95
CA GLY A 229 18.46 10.33 -1.85
C GLY A 229 17.87 11.73 -2.01
N GLU A 230 17.00 11.90 -3.01
CA GLU A 230 16.30 13.17 -3.32
C GLU A 230 14.99 13.25 -2.53
N HIS A 231 15.07 13.24 -1.19
CA HIS A 231 13.91 13.06 -0.30
C HIS A 231 12.89 14.20 -0.38
N GLU A 232 13.32 15.43 -0.64
CA GLU A 232 12.39 16.56 -0.83
C GLU A 232 11.47 16.33 -2.04
N ASN A 233 12.04 15.87 -3.16
CA ASN A 233 11.26 15.52 -4.36
C ASN A 233 10.33 14.33 -4.06
N ALA A 234 10.82 13.33 -3.32
CA ALA A 234 10.01 12.18 -2.91
C ALA A 234 8.80 12.58 -2.06
N ILE A 235 9.00 13.46 -1.08
CA ILE A 235 7.92 14.00 -0.22
C ILE A 235 6.91 14.78 -1.05
N GLN A 236 7.35 15.66 -1.96
CA GLN A 236 6.45 16.43 -2.83
C GLN A 236 5.56 15.53 -3.69
N HIS A 237 6.08 14.44 -4.24
CA HIS A 237 5.29 13.47 -5.01
C HIS A 237 4.29 12.72 -4.12
N CYS A 238 4.68 12.34 -2.90
CA CYS A 238 3.76 11.74 -1.94
C CYS A 238 2.66 12.74 -1.51
N ASP A 239 2.98 14.01 -1.28
CA ASP A 239 2.01 15.05 -0.92
C ASP A 239 1.01 15.30 -2.07
N ARG A 240 1.46 15.25 -3.34
CA ARG A 240 0.56 15.28 -4.50
C ARG A 240 -0.37 14.07 -4.52
N ALA A 241 0.15 12.86 -4.27
CA ALA A 241 -0.68 11.66 -4.19
C ALA A 241 -1.72 11.75 -3.07
N ILE A 242 -1.35 12.28 -1.89
CA ILE A 242 -2.27 12.52 -0.77
C ILE A 242 -3.33 13.57 -1.13
N SER A 243 -2.96 14.64 -1.85
CA SER A 243 -3.93 15.63 -2.29
C SER A 243 -4.94 15.09 -3.31
N GLN A 244 -4.54 14.12 -4.13
CA GLN A 244 -5.39 13.45 -5.11
C GLN A 244 -6.29 12.38 -4.46
N ASN A 245 -5.74 11.62 -3.53
CA ASN A 245 -6.46 10.62 -2.75
C ASN A 245 -5.93 10.58 -1.30
N PRO A 246 -6.57 11.31 -0.37
CA PRO A 246 -6.18 11.33 1.04
C PRO A 246 -6.24 9.96 1.72
N SER A 247 -7.01 9.02 1.19
CA SER A 247 -7.14 7.65 1.70
C SER A 247 -6.10 6.67 1.14
N TYR A 248 -5.18 7.12 0.27
CA TYR A 248 -4.17 6.26 -0.33
C TYR A 248 -3.00 6.00 0.64
N SER A 249 -3.08 4.92 1.39
CA SER A 249 -2.15 4.53 2.48
C SER A 249 -0.68 4.53 2.04
N MET A 250 -0.40 4.06 0.80
CA MET A 250 0.95 3.97 0.25
C MET A 250 1.62 5.35 0.09
N ALA A 251 0.85 6.42 -0.14
CA ALA A 251 1.37 7.78 -0.22
C ALA A 251 1.83 8.29 1.17
N HIS A 252 1.04 8.04 2.21
CA HIS A 252 1.43 8.35 3.59
C HIS A 252 2.66 7.55 4.02
N PHE A 253 2.73 6.26 3.66
CA PHE A 253 3.93 5.45 3.91
C PHE A 253 5.16 5.99 3.19
N GLY A 254 5.09 6.28 1.89
CA GLY A 254 6.19 6.83 1.09
C GLY A 254 6.70 8.16 1.65
N ARG A 255 5.77 9.02 2.08
CA ARG A 255 6.07 10.28 2.76
C ARG A 255 6.83 10.04 4.06
N GLY A 256 6.31 9.19 4.96
CA GLY A 256 6.95 8.85 6.22
C GLY A 256 8.33 8.21 6.03
N HIS A 257 8.49 7.37 5.01
CA HIS A 257 9.76 6.76 4.67
C HIS A 257 10.82 7.79 4.25
N SER A 258 10.47 8.77 3.44
CA SER A 258 11.37 9.84 3.02
C SER A 258 11.67 10.83 4.15
N LEU A 259 10.70 11.11 5.01
CA LEU A 259 10.84 12.02 6.15
C LEU A 259 11.91 11.55 7.14
N TRP A 260 11.92 10.27 7.58
CA TRP A 260 12.93 9.84 8.52
C TRP A 260 14.34 9.76 7.88
N MET A 261 14.42 9.50 6.57
CA MET A 261 15.71 9.52 5.87
C MET A 261 16.28 10.94 5.70
N SER A 262 15.44 11.96 5.70
CA SER A 262 15.83 13.37 5.59
C SER A 262 15.91 14.10 6.94
N GLY A 263 15.89 13.39 8.07
CA GLY A 263 16.08 14.01 9.39
C GLY A 263 14.79 14.48 10.09
N HIS A 264 13.62 14.01 9.65
CA HIS A 264 12.33 14.35 10.25
C HIS A 264 11.59 13.12 10.81
N PRO A 265 12.21 12.35 11.75
CA PRO A 265 11.62 11.10 12.25
C PRO A 265 10.32 11.30 13.04
N ALA A 266 10.12 12.45 13.68
CA ALA A 266 8.86 12.75 14.39
C ALA A 266 7.67 12.84 13.42
N ASP A 267 7.84 13.57 12.31
CA ASP A 267 6.80 13.69 11.29
C ASP A 267 6.57 12.36 10.53
N ALA A 268 7.62 11.56 10.41
CA ALA A 268 7.52 10.22 9.85
C ALA A 268 6.60 9.32 10.70
N LEU A 269 6.62 9.43 12.03
CA LEU A 269 5.72 8.67 12.91
C LEU A 269 4.25 8.99 12.65
N LEU A 270 3.93 10.26 12.39
CA LEU A 270 2.56 10.69 12.07
C LEU A 270 2.11 10.10 10.73
N SER A 271 2.95 10.22 9.71
CA SER A 271 2.67 9.67 8.37
C SER A 271 2.52 8.15 8.39
N ASN A 272 3.39 7.43 9.12
CA ASN A 272 3.29 5.97 9.25
C ASN A 272 2.03 5.54 10.04
N ALA A 273 1.63 6.29 11.07
CA ALA A 273 0.40 6.02 11.82
C ALA A 273 -0.83 6.16 10.91
N GLU A 274 -0.86 7.19 10.08
CA GLU A 274 -1.94 7.40 9.12
C GLU A 274 -1.98 6.29 8.06
N ALA A 275 -0.84 5.89 7.49
CA ALA A 275 -0.79 4.76 6.56
C ALA A 275 -1.39 3.48 7.15
N MET A 276 -1.03 3.14 8.41
CA MET A 276 -1.57 1.97 9.11
C MET A 276 -3.07 2.08 9.42
N ARG A 277 -3.54 3.29 9.74
CA ARG A 277 -4.96 3.56 9.98
C ARG A 277 -5.81 3.37 8.72
N LEU A 278 -5.28 3.87 7.58
CA LEU A 278 -5.96 3.82 6.28
C LEU A 278 -6.03 2.41 5.69
N SER A 279 -5.03 1.56 5.94
CA SER A 279 -5.00 0.19 5.40
C SER A 279 -4.52 -0.82 6.46
N PRO A 280 -5.39 -1.19 7.43
CA PRO A 280 -4.99 -2.04 8.56
C PRO A 280 -4.67 -3.50 8.16
N ARG A 281 -5.08 -3.92 6.96
CA ARG A 281 -4.79 -5.25 6.38
C ARG A 281 -3.91 -5.17 5.15
N ASP A 282 -3.09 -4.13 5.03
CA ASP A 282 -2.21 -3.93 3.88
C ASP A 282 -1.23 -5.10 3.72
N PRO A 283 -1.03 -5.65 2.51
CA PRO A 283 -0.04 -6.70 2.26
C PRO A 283 1.39 -6.32 2.65
N VAL A 284 1.70 -5.01 2.68
CA VAL A 284 3.00 -4.47 3.08
C VAL A 284 2.98 -3.82 4.47
N MET A 285 2.04 -4.18 5.34
CA MET A 285 1.94 -3.68 6.72
C MET A 285 3.26 -3.81 7.48
N TRP A 286 4.03 -4.85 7.23
CA TRP A 286 5.37 -5.03 7.78
C TRP A 286 6.30 -3.86 7.47
N ALA A 287 6.19 -3.25 6.27
CA ALA A 287 7.02 -2.12 5.87
C ALA A 287 6.64 -0.83 6.62
N TYR A 288 5.34 -0.61 6.87
CA TYR A 288 4.85 0.51 7.69
C TYR A 288 5.36 0.41 9.12
N MET A 289 5.30 -0.80 9.71
CA MET A 289 5.81 -1.08 11.06
C MET A 289 7.33 -0.94 11.13
N ALA A 290 8.07 -1.44 10.14
CA ALA A 290 9.54 -1.30 10.08
C ALA A 290 9.97 0.16 9.95
N SER A 291 9.32 0.94 9.08
CA SER A 291 9.57 2.38 8.93
C SER A 291 9.30 3.13 10.24
N ARG A 292 8.23 2.78 10.95
CA ARG A 292 7.92 3.33 12.28
C ARG A 292 8.99 2.97 13.30
N SER A 293 9.46 1.72 13.30
CA SER A 293 10.55 1.27 14.18
C SER A 293 11.83 2.05 13.94
N ILE A 294 12.24 2.25 12.69
CA ILE A 294 13.43 3.03 12.35
C ILE A 294 13.28 4.48 12.84
N ALA A 295 12.13 5.11 12.58
CA ALA A 295 11.86 6.47 13.05
C ALA A 295 11.94 6.57 14.58
N LEU A 296 11.45 5.59 15.34
CA LEU A 296 11.58 5.52 16.81
C LEU A 296 13.03 5.33 17.25
N THR A 297 13.81 4.53 16.53
CA THR A 297 15.27 4.38 16.79
C THR A 297 15.98 5.71 16.64
N LEU A 298 15.64 6.48 15.60
CA LEU A 298 16.21 7.81 15.36
C LEU A 298 15.79 8.84 16.42
N LEU A 299 14.68 8.62 17.10
CA LEU A 299 14.21 9.43 18.25
C LEU A 299 14.67 8.88 19.60
N GLU A 300 15.58 7.90 19.63
CA GLU A 300 16.13 7.28 20.84
C GLU A 300 15.09 6.53 21.71
N ARG A 301 13.94 6.17 21.12
CA ARG A 301 12.85 5.41 21.76
C ARG A 301 13.03 3.92 21.47
N TYR A 302 14.15 3.35 21.93
CA TYR A 302 14.66 2.05 21.48
C TYR A 302 13.77 0.86 21.89
N ASP A 303 13.15 0.88 23.09
CA ASP A 303 12.24 -0.18 23.53
C ASP A 303 10.99 -0.25 22.65
N GLU A 304 10.40 0.92 22.33
CA GLU A 304 9.26 1.00 21.44
C GLU A 304 9.66 0.61 20.00
N ALA A 305 10.84 1.02 19.56
CA ALA A 305 11.37 0.64 18.26
C ALA A 305 11.47 -0.89 18.13
N LEU A 306 12.04 -1.55 19.16
CA LEU A 306 12.16 -3.01 19.19
C LEU A 306 10.79 -3.71 19.14
N ASP A 307 9.80 -3.20 19.87
CA ASP A 307 8.45 -3.76 19.86
C ASP A 307 7.83 -3.69 18.45
N TRP A 308 7.94 -2.54 17.76
CA TRP A 308 7.45 -2.38 16.40
C TRP A 308 8.21 -3.22 15.38
N ALA A 309 9.54 -3.36 15.50
CA ALA A 309 10.32 -4.23 14.63
C ALA A 309 9.87 -5.70 14.76
N ARG A 310 9.64 -6.17 15.98
CA ARG A 310 9.16 -7.54 16.24
C ARG A 310 7.75 -7.79 15.70
N ARG A 311 6.86 -6.81 15.81
CA ARG A 311 5.53 -6.88 15.17
C ARG A 311 5.65 -6.95 13.65
N ALA A 312 6.56 -6.19 13.04
CA ALA A 312 6.83 -6.27 11.61
C ALA A 312 7.31 -7.67 11.20
N LEU A 313 8.21 -8.28 11.99
CA LEU A 313 8.75 -9.61 11.74
C LEU A 313 7.72 -10.76 11.87
N GLN A 314 6.62 -10.53 12.57
CA GLN A 314 5.51 -11.48 12.68
C GLN A 314 4.59 -11.46 11.44
N GLN A 315 4.73 -10.48 10.56
CA GLN A 315 3.94 -10.40 9.34
C GLN A 315 4.47 -11.37 8.27
N HIS A 316 3.58 -11.78 7.36
CA HIS A 316 3.96 -12.59 6.21
C HIS A 316 4.77 -11.77 5.19
N ASN A 317 5.67 -12.42 4.47
CA ASN A 317 6.48 -11.79 3.41
C ASN A 317 7.36 -10.61 3.88
N THR A 318 7.92 -10.70 5.08
CA THR A 318 8.77 -9.66 5.67
C THR A 318 10.09 -9.54 4.91
N ALA A 319 10.47 -8.32 4.54
CA ALA A 319 11.73 -8.04 3.89
C ALA A 319 12.85 -7.68 4.91
N LEU A 320 14.09 -7.53 4.41
CA LEU A 320 15.29 -7.20 5.18
C LEU A 320 15.11 -6.01 6.14
N HIS A 321 14.32 -4.99 5.74
CA HIS A 321 14.16 -3.76 6.52
C HIS A 321 13.62 -3.97 7.95
N ALA A 322 12.71 -4.93 8.16
CA ALA A 322 12.20 -5.22 9.50
C ALA A 322 13.28 -5.83 10.41
N SER A 323 14.11 -6.70 9.84
CA SER A 323 15.26 -7.27 10.56
C SER A 323 16.33 -6.23 10.86
N VAL A 324 16.59 -5.31 9.91
CA VAL A 324 17.51 -4.19 10.10
C VAL A 324 17.03 -3.24 11.21
N ALA A 325 15.72 -2.97 11.25
CA ALA A 325 15.13 -2.17 12.33
C ALA A 325 15.29 -2.83 13.70
N GLU A 326 15.09 -4.16 13.79
CA GLU A 326 15.32 -4.91 15.04
C GLU A 326 16.78 -4.86 15.46
N MET A 327 17.73 -5.11 14.55
CA MET A 327 19.18 -5.06 14.85
C MET A 327 19.58 -3.69 15.38
N ALA A 328 19.16 -2.60 14.74
CA ALA A 328 19.49 -1.25 15.17
C ALA A 328 19.00 -0.93 16.59
N ALA A 329 17.76 -1.31 16.90
CA ALA A 329 17.18 -1.13 18.22
C ALA A 329 17.90 -1.97 19.30
N LEU A 330 18.15 -3.25 19.02
CA LEU A 330 18.88 -4.16 19.94
C LEU A 330 20.30 -3.69 20.22
N GLY A 331 21.01 -3.18 19.21
CA GLY A 331 22.34 -2.63 19.37
C GLY A 331 22.38 -1.44 20.34
N HIS A 332 21.43 -0.51 20.22
CA HIS A 332 21.32 0.62 21.14
C HIS A 332 20.90 0.22 22.56
N LEU A 333 20.06 -0.80 22.70
CA LEU A 333 19.65 -1.35 24.01
C LEU A 333 20.75 -2.17 24.69
N GLY A 334 21.87 -2.47 24.00
CA GLY A 334 22.95 -3.30 24.53
C GLY A 334 22.56 -4.77 24.74
N ARG A 335 21.51 -5.26 24.06
CA ARG A 335 20.99 -6.65 24.17
C ARG A 335 21.82 -7.57 23.26
N ALA A 336 23.08 -7.79 23.63
CA ALA A 336 24.11 -8.39 22.80
C ALA A 336 23.73 -9.78 22.24
N ASP A 337 23.21 -10.68 23.08
CA ASP A 337 22.86 -12.05 22.65
C ASP A 337 21.73 -12.05 21.63
N GLU A 338 20.70 -11.21 21.83
CA GLU A 338 19.59 -11.08 20.90
C GLU A 338 20.00 -10.38 19.59
N ALA A 339 20.89 -9.39 19.69
CA ALA A 339 21.44 -8.73 18.52
C ALA A 339 22.26 -9.71 17.66
N ALA A 340 23.13 -10.52 18.29
CA ALA A 340 23.90 -11.55 17.59
C ALA A 340 22.98 -12.57 16.88
N TYR A 341 21.92 -13.02 17.56
CA TYR A 341 20.92 -13.90 16.94
C TYR A 341 20.22 -13.24 15.75
N ALA A 342 19.84 -11.97 15.86
CA ALA A 342 19.21 -11.23 14.77
C ALA A 342 20.15 -11.10 13.55
N VAL A 343 21.44 -10.83 13.78
CA VAL A 343 22.47 -10.75 12.72
C VAL A 343 22.63 -12.11 12.01
N GLU A 344 22.76 -13.20 12.77
CA GLU A 344 22.88 -14.55 12.18
C GLU A 344 21.64 -14.94 11.37
N ARG A 345 20.46 -14.62 11.85
CA ARG A 345 19.21 -14.84 11.10
C ARG A 345 19.20 -14.07 9.77
N VAL A 346 19.66 -12.82 9.78
CA VAL A 346 19.74 -12.01 8.56
C VAL A 346 20.77 -12.60 7.59
N ARG A 347 21.94 -12.98 8.06
CA ARG A 347 22.99 -13.60 7.23
C ARG A 347 22.53 -14.92 6.60
N GLY A 348 21.71 -15.69 7.28
CA GLY A 348 21.11 -16.90 6.75
C GLY A 348 20.22 -16.68 5.52
N HIS A 349 19.55 -15.52 5.43
CA HIS A 349 18.70 -15.17 4.30
C HIS A 349 19.40 -14.24 3.28
N TRP A 350 20.32 -13.40 3.74
CA TRP A 350 21.10 -12.44 2.93
C TRP A 350 22.59 -12.55 3.29
N PRO A 351 23.30 -13.56 2.76
CA PRO A 351 24.70 -13.83 3.14
C PRO A 351 25.68 -12.66 2.90
N GLY A 352 25.35 -11.79 1.94
CA GLY A 352 26.16 -10.61 1.59
C GLY A 352 25.76 -9.32 2.30
N VAL A 353 24.94 -9.38 3.36
CA VAL A 353 24.51 -8.18 4.07
C VAL A 353 25.68 -7.56 4.86
N THR A 354 25.97 -6.29 4.57
CA THR A 354 26.95 -5.46 5.27
C THR A 354 26.30 -4.14 5.69
N LEU A 355 26.94 -3.40 6.56
CA LEU A 355 26.51 -2.05 6.91
C LEU A 355 26.47 -1.14 5.68
N GLU A 356 27.49 -1.21 4.82
CA GLU A 356 27.55 -0.45 3.58
C GLU A 356 26.35 -0.77 2.66
N PHE A 357 26.02 -2.05 2.49
CA PHE A 357 24.83 -2.46 1.71
C PHE A 357 23.56 -1.85 2.26
N ILE A 358 23.34 -1.90 3.58
CA ILE A 358 22.15 -1.34 4.22
C ILE A 358 22.08 0.18 4.02
N LEU A 359 23.16 0.91 4.27
CA LEU A 359 23.20 2.37 4.14
C LEU A 359 23.09 2.84 2.69
N THR A 360 23.50 2.00 1.72
CA THR A 360 23.29 2.25 0.30
C THR A 360 21.84 1.98 -0.11
N SER A 361 21.22 0.96 0.46
CA SER A 361 19.81 0.62 0.20
C SER A 361 18.83 1.59 0.85
N LEU A 362 19.22 2.15 2.00
CA LEU A 362 18.50 3.18 2.75
C LEU A 362 19.32 4.47 2.76
N PRO A 363 19.25 5.31 1.72
CA PRO A 363 20.11 6.48 1.56
C PRO A 363 19.69 7.61 2.52
N ILE A 364 20.02 7.45 3.80
CA ILE A 364 19.78 8.47 4.82
C ILE A 364 20.71 9.66 4.51
N THR A 365 20.12 10.82 4.26
CA THR A 365 20.86 12.03 3.89
C THR A 365 21.19 12.92 5.09
N ASP A 366 20.37 12.85 6.15
CA ASP A 366 20.69 13.56 7.40
C ASP A 366 21.86 12.89 8.13
N PRO A 367 22.97 13.62 8.42
CA PRO A 367 24.17 13.04 8.98
C PRO A 367 23.99 12.48 10.39
N GLU A 368 23.15 13.11 11.23
CA GLU A 368 22.91 12.68 12.61
C GLU A 368 22.07 11.39 12.62
N CYS A 369 20.99 11.37 11.86
CA CYS A 369 20.16 10.17 11.69
C CYS A 369 20.98 9.00 11.13
N LYS A 370 21.80 9.26 10.10
CA LYS A 370 22.67 8.24 9.50
C LYS A 370 23.69 7.68 10.52
N ALA A 371 24.35 8.56 11.27
CA ALA A 371 25.32 8.16 12.27
C ALA A 371 24.68 7.31 13.38
N ARG A 372 23.52 7.74 13.90
CA ARG A 372 22.78 7.02 14.94
C ARG A 372 22.32 5.65 14.45
N PHE A 373 21.74 5.57 13.26
CA PHE A 373 21.31 4.30 12.70
C PHE A 373 22.46 3.32 12.48
N ALA A 374 23.57 3.81 11.90
CA ALA A 374 24.79 3.02 11.70
C ALA A 374 25.41 2.55 13.02
N ASP A 375 25.45 3.40 14.06
CA ASP A 375 25.94 3.04 15.39
C ASP A 375 25.14 1.89 16.00
N GLY A 376 23.80 1.92 15.91
CA GLY A 376 22.95 0.82 16.37
C GLY A 376 23.27 -0.51 15.67
N LEU A 377 23.46 -0.48 14.35
CA LEU A 377 23.81 -1.67 13.58
C LEU A 377 25.23 -2.21 13.91
N ARG A 378 26.23 -1.33 14.11
CA ARG A 378 27.58 -1.74 14.55
C ARG A 378 27.54 -2.37 15.94
N ARG A 379 26.82 -1.78 16.89
CA ARG A 379 26.64 -2.34 18.24
C ARG A 379 25.94 -3.69 18.23
N ALA A 380 25.07 -3.92 17.24
CA ALA A 380 24.46 -5.24 17.04
C ALA A 380 25.43 -6.30 16.48
N GLY A 381 26.64 -5.91 16.06
CA GLY A 381 27.67 -6.81 15.52
C GLY A 381 27.63 -6.96 14.00
N LEU A 382 26.96 -6.02 13.28
CA LEU A 382 27.03 -5.98 11.84
C LEU A 382 28.36 -5.34 11.41
N ALA A 383 29.15 -6.08 10.63
CA ALA A 383 30.42 -5.59 10.07
C ALA A 383 30.18 -4.53 8.97
N ASP A 384 31.20 -3.65 8.81
CA ASP A 384 31.22 -2.67 7.72
C ASP A 384 31.20 -3.30 6.33
#